data_db3c2a6ea5db74615ba3d28885d1639a
#
_entry.id   db3c2a6ea5db74615ba3d28885d1639a
#
_cell.length_a   1.000
_cell.length_b   1.000
_cell.length_c   1.000
_cell.angle_alpha   90.00
_cell.angle_beta   90.00
_cell.angle_gamma   90.00
#
_symmetry.space_group_name_H-M   'P 1'
#
loop_
_entity.id
_entity.type
_entity.pdbx_description
1 polymer ?
#
loop_
_entity_poly.entity_id
_entity_poly.type
_entity_poly.pdbx_seq_one_letter_code
_entity_poly.pdbx_strand_id
1 'polypeptide(L)'
;RGLGDVYKRQVVEEVKEAHAVNQPVLVGTITIETSELISKMLRREGIPHQVLNAKFHELEAEIVAHAGEAGAVTIATNMAGRGTDIKLDDVAKAAGGLKIIGTERHESRRIDNQLRGRSGRQGDPGESRFYISLEDDLMRLFGSEKLMGIFKSLGVPENEQIEHKMLSSAIEKAQQKIETNNYGIRENLLKYDEVNNEQREVCLLY
;
A
#
# COMPACT_ATOMS: atom_id res chain seq x y z
N ARG A 1 -20.37 5.15 -12.51
CA ARG A 1 -19.36 4.15 -12.09
C ARG A 1 -18.06 4.92 -11.96
N GLY A 2 -17.55 5.11 -10.74
CA GLY A 2 -16.39 5.94 -10.46
C GLY A 2 -15.09 5.33 -10.99
N LEU A 3 -14.09 6.17 -11.29
CA LEU A 3 -12.71 5.77 -11.66
C LEU A 3 -12.12 4.77 -10.64
N GLY A 4 -12.51 4.87 -9.36
CA GLY A 4 -12.13 3.94 -8.30
C GLY A 4 -12.52 2.47 -8.53
N ASP A 5 -13.53 2.17 -9.33
CA ASP A 5 -13.93 0.80 -9.65
C ASP A 5 -13.08 0.17 -10.78
N VAL A 6 -12.44 1.00 -11.60
CA VAL A 6 -11.64 0.53 -12.76
C VAL A 6 -10.32 -0.07 -12.28
N TYR A 7 -9.57 0.63 -11.43
CA TYR A 7 -8.29 0.13 -10.95
C TYR A 7 -8.44 -1.11 -10.04
N LYS A 8 -9.54 -1.21 -9.27
CA LYS A 8 -9.82 -2.38 -8.45
C LYS A 8 -10.02 -3.65 -9.28
N ARG A 9 -10.64 -3.53 -10.46
CA ARG A 9 -10.73 -4.64 -11.42
C ARG A 9 -9.36 -5.02 -11.96
N GLN A 10 -8.52 -4.04 -12.28
CA GLN A 10 -7.15 -4.29 -12.74
C GLN A 10 -6.32 -5.01 -11.65
N VAL A 11 -6.46 -4.60 -10.38
CA VAL A 11 -5.85 -5.31 -9.25
C VAL A 11 -6.29 -6.77 -9.20
N VAL A 12 -7.61 -7.04 -9.35
CA VAL A 12 -8.14 -8.41 -9.33
C VAL A 12 -7.63 -9.24 -10.51
N GLU A 13 -7.57 -8.68 -11.71
CA GLU A 13 -7.00 -9.36 -12.89
C GLU A 13 -5.52 -9.68 -12.69
N GLU A 14 -4.73 -8.75 -12.15
CA GLU A 14 -3.32 -8.98 -11.86
C GLU A 14 -3.09 -10.05 -10.78
N VAL A 15 -3.94 -10.08 -9.76
CA VAL A 15 -3.94 -11.17 -8.76
C VAL A 15 -4.25 -12.51 -9.41
N LYS A 16 -5.22 -12.55 -10.30
CA LYS A 16 -5.63 -13.75 -11.04
C LYS A 16 -4.50 -14.28 -11.92
N GLU A 17 -3.83 -13.40 -12.67
CA GLU A 17 -2.68 -13.76 -13.50
C GLU A 17 -1.53 -14.33 -12.67
N ALA A 18 -1.18 -13.70 -11.55
CA ALA A 18 -0.13 -14.16 -10.67
C ALA A 18 -0.48 -15.51 -9.99
N HIS A 19 -1.73 -15.65 -9.52
CA HIS A 19 -2.22 -16.90 -8.94
C HIS A 19 -2.17 -18.06 -9.94
N ALA A 20 -2.49 -17.82 -11.21
CA ALA A 20 -2.46 -18.82 -12.27
C ALA A 20 -1.05 -19.40 -12.54
N VAL A 21 0.01 -18.62 -12.27
CA VAL A 21 1.42 -19.05 -12.40
C VAL A 21 2.03 -19.47 -11.06
N ASN A 22 1.22 -19.68 -10.03
CA ASN A 22 1.65 -20.00 -8.65
C ASN A 22 2.54 -18.94 -7.99
N GLN A 23 2.49 -17.70 -8.44
CA GLN A 23 3.17 -16.58 -7.79
C GLN A 23 2.38 -16.13 -6.56
N PRO A 24 2.98 -16.08 -5.35
CA PRO A 24 2.29 -15.57 -4.17
C PRO A 24 2.07 -14.05 -4.27
N VAL A 25 0.91 -13.58 -3.85
CA VAL A 25 0.51 -12.17 -3.94
C VAL A 25 0.14 -11.61 -2.57
N LEU A 26 0.70 -10.46 -2.24
CA LEU A 26 0.29 -9.67 -1.09
C LEU A 26 -0.34 -8.36 -1.58
N VAL A 27 -1.63 -8.21 -1.37
CA VAL A 27 -2.37 -6.98 -1.69
C VAL A 27 -2.39 -6.08 -0.47
N GLY A 28 -1.72 -4.93 -0.58
CA GLY A 28 -1.72 -3.90 0.47
C GLY A 28 -2.85 -2.91 0.28
N THR A 29 -3.67 -2.72 1.31
CA THR A 29 -4.77 -1.74 1.32
C THR A 29 -4.58 -0.73 2.45
N ILE A 30 -5.11 0.48 2.31
CA ILE A 30 -5.07 1.50 3.36
C ILE A 30 -6.23 1.30 4.33
N THR A 31 -7.43 1.02 3.82
CA THR A 31 -8.65 0.93 4.62
C THR A 31 -9.18 -0.51 4.69
N ILE A 32 -9.95 -0.78 5.73
CA ILE A 32 -10.62 -2.07 5.91
C ILE A 32 -11.69 -2.24 4.82
N GLU A 33 -12.40 -1.17 4.48
CA GLU A 33 -13.44 -1.16 3.44
C GLU A 33 -12.87 -1.58 2.09
N THR A 34 -11.71 -1.05 1.70
CA THR A 34 -11.02 -1.43 0.46
C THR A 34 -10.63 -2.91 0.51
N SER A 35 -10.13 -3.41 1.65
CA SER A 35 -9.76 -4.82 1.80
C SER A 35 -10.96 -5.75 1.66
N GLU A 36 -12.09 -5.40 2.28
CA GLU A 36 -13.34 -6.16 2.18
C GLU A 36 -13.92 -6.15 0.76
N LEU A 37 -13.83 -5.02 0.06
CA LEU A 37 -14.29 -4.89 -1.31
C LEU A 37 -13.47 -5.77 -2.27
N ILE A 38 -12.14 -5.73 -2.19
CA ILE A 38 -11.26 -6.59 -2.99
C ILE A 38 -11.51 -8.05 -2.66
N SER A 39 -11.67 -8.39 -1.37
CA SER A 39 -12.03 -9.75 -0.95
C SER A 39 -13.33 -10.23 -1.60
N LYS A 40 -14.38 -9.40 -1.64
CA LYS A 40 -15.64 -9.74 -2.33
C LYS A 40 -15.44 -9.96 -3.82
N MET A 41 -14.59 -9.16 -4.46
CA MET A 41 -14.29 -9.29 -5.89
C MET A 41 -13.52 -10.59 -6.17
N LEU A 42 -12.49 -10.91 -5.39
CA LEU A 42 -11.72 -12.16 -5.54
C LEU A 42 -12.58 -13.40 -5.29
N ARG A 43 -13.51 -13.35 -4.33
CA ARG A 43 -14.48 -14.45 -4.10
C ARG A 43 -15.39 -14.69 -5.31
N ARG A 44 -15.81 -13.62 -5.99
CA ARG A 44 -16.64 -13.74 -7.22
C ARG A 44 -15.88 -14.39 -8.36
N GLU A 45 -14.56 -14.18 -8.43
CA GLU A 45 -13.66 -14.82 -9.40
C GLU A 45 -13.21 -16.23 -8.96
N GLY A 46 -13.66 -16.70 -7.78
CA GLY A 46 -13.31 -18.03 -7.27
C GLY A 46 -11.86 -18.16 -6.78
N ILE A 47 -11.16 -17.05 -6.50
CA ILE A 47 -9.77 -17.06 -6.06
C ILE A 47 -9.72 -17.22 -4.53
N PRO A 48 -9.12 -18.31 -4.00
CA PRO A 48 -8.94 -18.49 -2.58
C PRO A 48 -7.95 -17.44 -2.04
N HIS A 49 -8.29 -16.80 -0.92
CA HIS A 49 -7.44 -15.77 -0.33
C HIS A 49 -7.68 -15.63 1.17
N GLN A 50 -6.70 -15.08 1.86
CA GLN A 50 -6.75 -14.72 3.27
C GLN A 50 -6.81 -13.21 3.44
N VAL A 51 -7.54 -12.72 4.47
CA VAL A 51 -7.64 -11.29 4.79
C VAL A 51 -7.04 -11.03 6.15
N LEU A 52 -6.00 -10.22 6.18
CA LEU A 52 -5.28 -9.76 7.36
C LEU A 52 -5.73 -8.35 7.68
N ASN A 53 -6.54 -8.19 8.72
CA ASN A 53 -6.93 -6.88 9.22
C ASN A 53 -6.85 -6.86 10.75
N ALA A 54 -6.91 -5.67 11.34
CA ALA A 54 -6.78 -5.46 12.78
C ALA A 54 -7.85 -6.18 13.64
N LYS A 55 -8.85 -6.81 13.03
CA LYS A 55 -9.91 -7.56 13.75
C LYS A 55 -9.49 -8.98 14.15
N PHE A 56 -8.42 -9.54 13.56
CA PHE A 56 -8.04 -10.94 13.69
C PHE A 56 -6.57 -11.13 14.08
N HIS A 57 -6.13 -10.49 15.16
CA HIS A 57 -4.74 -10.54 15.62
C HIS A 57 -4.23 -11.96 15.96
N GLU A 58 -5.11 -12.84 16.45
CA GLU A 58 -4.71 -14.19 16.86
C GLU A 58 -4.30 -15.10 15.69
N LEU A 59 -4.85 -14.87 14.51
CA LEU A 59 -4.55 -15.61 13.28
C LEU A 59 -3.47 -14.96 12.41
N GLU A 60 -3.00 -13.78 12.80
CA GLU A 60 -2.07 -12.99 11.98
C GLU A 60 -0.78 -13.73 11.67
N ALA A 61 -0.16 -14.35 12.69
CA ALA A 61 1.10 -15.07 12.52
C ALA A 61 0.95 -16.31 11.62
N GLU A 62 -0.17 -17.00 11.72
CA GLU A 62 -0.49 -18.16 10.90
C GLU A 62 -0.71 -17.77 9.43
N ILE A 63 -1.52 -16.73 9.20
CA ILE A 63 -1.78 -16.23 7.84
C ILE A 63 -0.47 -15.75 7.18
N VAL A 64 0.39 -15.04 7.92
CA VAL A 64 1.67 -14.55 7.39
C VAL A 64 2.62 -15.70 7.11
N ALA A 65 2.61 -16.75 7.92
CA ALA A 65 3.44 -17.94 7.68
C ALA A 65 3.13 -18.61 6.34
N HIS A 66 1.85 -18.64 5.94
CA HIS A 66 1.39 -19.23 4.68
C HIS A 66 1.36 -18.25 3.49
N ALA A 67 1.56 -16.95 3.72
CA ALA A 67 1.50 -15.93 2.66
C ALA A 67 2.59 -16.06 1.59
N GLY A 68 3.65 -16.81 1.84
CA GLY A 68 4.75 -17.05 0.91
C GLY A 68 4.67 -18.38 0.15
N GLU A 69 3.62 -19.16 0.36
CA GLU A 69 3.41 -20.42 -0.35
C GLU A 69 2.99 -20.16 -1.82
N ALA A 70 3.27 -21.11 -2.69
CA ALA A 70 2.94 -21.03 -4.09
C ALA A 70 1.44 -20.75 -4.33
N GLY A 71 1.15 -19.69 -5.07
CA GLY A 71 -0.22 -19.27 -5.39
C GLY A 71 -1.02 -18.70 -4.22
N ALA A 72 -0.41 -18.48 -3.06
CA ALA A 72 -1.09 -17.84 -1.92
C ALA A 72 -1.50 -16.40 -2.26
N VAL A 73 -2.72 -16.02 -1.90
CA VAL A 73 -3.22 -14.64 -2.05
C VAL A 73 -3.59 -14.11 -0.68
N THR A 74 -2.94 -13.05 -0.26
CA THR A 74 -3.17 -12.41 1.03
C THR A 74 -3.52 -10.93 0.84
N ILE A 75 -4.61 -10.48 1.44
CA ILE A 75 -4.97 -9.06 1.50
C ILE A 75 -4.60 -8.57 2.90
N ALA A 76 -3.77 -7.55 2.99
CA ALA A 76 -3.35 -7.00 4.28
C ALA A 76 -3.56 -5.49 4.33
N THR A 77 -4.10 -4.98 5.45
CA THR A 77 -4.00 -3.56 5.76
C THR A 77 -2.56 -3.23 6.21
N ASN A 78 -2.13 -1.99 6.04
CA ASN A 78 -0.74 -1.55 6.22
C ASN A 78 -0.04 -2.00 7.50
N MET A 79 -0.79 -2.10 8.57
CA MET A 79 -0.24 -2.38 9.90
C MET A 79 -0.17 -3.88 10.18
N ALA A 80 -0.88 -4.71 9.42
CA ALA A 80 -0.97 -6.14 9.62
C ALA A 80 0.32 -6.85 9.15
N GLY A 81 0.81 -7.83 9.92
CA GLY A 81 2.02 -8.59 9.63
C GLY A 81 3.33 -7.81 9.76
N ARG A 82 3.33 -6.67 10.46
CA ARG A 82 4.55 -5.88 10.68
C ARG A 82 5.52 -6.64 11.60
N GLY A 83 6.79 -6.73 11.15
CA GLY A 83 7.83 -7.42 11.91
C GLY A 83 7.93 -8.94 11.65
N THR A 84 7.00 -9.51 10.89
CA THR A 84 7.04 -10.94 10.51
C THR A 84 7.62 -11.06 9.10
N ASP A 85 8.53 -12.04 8.93
CA ASP A 85 9.14 -12.34 7.64
C ASP A 85 8.30 -13.38 6.88
N ILE A 86 8.04 -13.10 5.59
CA ILE A 86 7.30 -14.00 4.70
C ILE A 86 8.33 -14.92 4.04
N LYS A 87 8.31 -16.19 4.39
CA LYS A 87 9.20 -17.19 3.80
C LYS A 87 8.58 -17.75 2.53
N LEU A 88 9.34 -17.73 1.45
CA LEU A 88 8.91 -18.28 0.16
C LEU A 88 9.31 -19.74 0.05
N ASP A 89 8.42 -20.57 -0.50
CA ASP A 89 8.77 -21.91 -0.95
C ASP A 89 9.52 -21.87 -2.30
N ASP A 90 10.10 -23.00 -2.71
CA ASP A 90 10.90 -23.07 -3.93
C ASP A 90 10.06 -22.87 -5.19
N VAL A 91 8.78 -23.25 -5.18
CA VAL A 91 7.85 -23.04 -6.30
C VAL A 91 7.53 -21.56 -6.43
N ALA A 92 7.24 -20.87 -5.32
CA ALA A 92 7.01 -19.45 -5.28
C ALA A 92 8.23 -18.63 -5.78
N LYS A 93 9.45 -19.06 -5.39
CA LYS A 93 10.70 -18.44 -5.89
C LYS A 93 10.87 -18.63 -7.39
N ALA A 94 10.58 -19.81 -7.90
CA ALA A 94 10.63 -20.11 -9.33
C ALA A 94 9.57 -19.35 -10.14
N ALA A 95 8.41 -19.05 -9.52
CA ALA A 95 7.34 -18.26 -10.11
C ALA A 95 7.60 -16.74 -10.13
N GLY A 96 8.74 -16.28 -9.58
CA GLY A 96 9.10 -14.87 -9.55
C GLY A 96 9.07 -14.24 -8.16
N GLY A 97 8.85 -15.04 -7.12
CA GLY A 97 8.79 -14.60 -5.73
C GLY A 97 7.54 -13.81 -5.36
N LEU A 98 7.58 -13.14 -4.21
CA LEU A 98 6.42 -12.42 -3.69
C LEU A 98 6.09 -11.18 -4.53
N LYS A 99 4.86 -11.14 -5.04
CA LYS A 99 4.30 -9.98 -5.74
C LYS A 99 3.54 -9.08 -4.77
N ILE A 100 3.96 -7.84 -4.67
CA ILE A 100 3.27 -6.81 -3.87
C ILE A 100 2.39 -5.97 -4.77
N ILE A 101 1.11 -5.87 -4.43
CA ILE A 101 0.17 -4.98 -5.11
C ILE A 101 -0.36 -3.97 -4.09
N GLY A 102 0.03 -2.70 -4.22
CA GLY A 102 -0.55 -1.61 -3.44
C GLY A 102 -1.77 -1.02 -4.15
N THR A 103 -2.89 -0.92 -3.47
CA THR A 103 -4.14 -0.40 -4.06
C THR A 103 -4.22 1.11 -4.05
N GLU A 104 -3.41 1.75 -3.24
CA GLU A 104 -3.32 3.20 -3.07
C GLU A 104 -1.92 3.56 -2.57
N ARG A 105 -1.53 4.83 -2.70
CA ARG A 105 -0.32 5.36 -2.07
C ARG A 105 -0.64 5.97 -0.71
N HIS A 106 0.24 5.72 0.25
CA HIS A 106 0.17 6.33 1.56
C HIS A 106 0.64 7.78 1.53
N GLU A 107 0.25 8.52 2.57
CA GLU A 107 0.77 9.88 2.81
C GLU A 107 2.28 9.91 3.05
N SER A 108 2.86 8.80 3.50
CA SER A 108 4.29 8.69 3.77
C SER A 108 4.95 7.64 2.87
N ARG A 109 5.98 8.07 2.15
CA ARG A 109 6.85 7.21 1.35
C ARG A 109 7.47 6.07 2.16
N ARG A 110 7.73 6.30 3.45
CA ARG A 110 8.27 5.28 4.36
C ARG A 110 7.32 4.09 4.49
N ILE A 111 6.01 4.33 4.54
CA ILE A 111 5.01 3.26 4.67
C ILE A 111 4.94 2.46 3.37
N ASP A 112 4.94 3.13 2.22
CA ASP A 112 5.00 2.45 0.91
C ASP A 112 6.26 1.58 0.80
N ASN A 113 7.42 2.08 1.25
CA ASN A 113 8.66 1.32 1.24
C ASN A 113 8.63 0.14 2.23
N GLN A 114 7.93 0.23 3.35
CA GLN A 114 7.72 -0.90 4.26
C GLN A 114 6.88 -2.00 3.61
N LEU A 115 5.89 -1.63 2.81
CA LEU A 115 5.12 -2.60 2.03
C LEU A 115 5.98 -3.24 0.93
N ARG A 116 6.69 -2.44 0.13
CA ARG A 116 7.63 -2.94 -0.90
C ARG A 116 8.70 -3.85 -0.32
N GLY A 117 9.25 -3.49 0.83
CA GLY A 117 10.31 -4.22 1.51
C GLY A 117 9.88 -5.58 2.08
N ARG A 118 8.65 -6.01 1.89
CA ARG A 118 8.22 -7.38 2.18
C ARG A 118 8.58 -8.35 1.05
N SER A 119 8.80 -7.84 -0.16
CA SER A 119 9.29 -8.58 -1.32
C SER A 119 10.80 -8.42 -1.49
N GLY A 120 11.45 -9.35 -2.18
CA GLY A 120 12.88 -9.29 -2.48
C GLY A 120 13.79 -9.44 -1.28
N ARG A 121 13.35 -10.09 -0.20
CA ARG A 121 14.15 -10.30 1.01
C ARG A 121 15.16 -11.44 0.82
N GLN A 122 16.31 -11.33 1.48
CA GLN A 122 17.35 -12.35 1.52
C GLN A 122 17.87 -12.77 0.12
N GLY A 123 17.71 -11.89 -0.89
CA GLY A 123 18.12 -12.19 -2.26
C GLY A 123 17.07 -12.95 -3.07
N ASP A 124 15.91 -13.24 -2.50
CA ASP A 124 14.80 -13.85 -3.23
C ASP A 124 14.26 -12.90 -4.31
N PRO A 125 13.75 -13.41 -5.45
CA PRO A 125 13.08 -12.60 -6.45
C PRO A 125 11.79 -12.00 -5.88
N GLY A 126 11.30 -10.94 -6.53
CA GLY A 126 10.05 -10.32 -6.16
C GLY A 126 9.78 -9.07 -6.96
N GLU A 127 8.53 -8.67 -6.98
CA GLU A 127 8.09 -7.46 -7.66
C GLU A 127 7.09 -6.67 -6.84
N SER A 128 6.95 -5.38 -7.15
CA SER A 128 5.96 -4.53 -6.51
C SER A 128 5.33 -3.57 -7.50
N ARG A 129 4.01 -3.47 -7.46
CA ARG A 129 3.23 -2.53 -8.27
C ARG A 129 2.25 -1.77 -7.39
N PHE A 130 2.09 -0.48 -7.66
CA PHE A 130 1.12 0.36 -6.98
C PHE A 130 0.13 0.92 -7.99
N TYR A 131 -1.15 0.71 -7.71
CA TYR A 131 -2.25 1.31 -8.43
C TYR A 131 -2.63 2.62 -7.75
N ILE A 132 -2.94 3.65 -8.55
CA ILE A 132 -3.27 4.98 -8.05
C ILE A 132 -4.45 5.49 -8.84
N SER A 133 -5.43 6.02 -8.13
CA SER A 133 -6.54 6.76 -8.72
C SER A 133 -6.36 8.26 -8.52
N LEU A 134 -6.84 9.06 -9.46
CA LEU A 134 -6.94 10.51 -9.28
C LEU A 134 -7.95 10.91 -8.19
N GLU A 135 -8.81 9.97 -7.80
CA GLU A 135 -9.79 10.14 -6.72
C GLU A 135 -9.18 9.86 -5.34
N ASP A 136 -7.98 9.27 -5.27
CA ASP A 136 -7.30 9.00 -4.00
C ASP A 136 -7.00 10.30 -3.25
N ASP A 137 -7.13 10.29 -1.93
CA ASP A 137 -7.00 11.48 -1.09
C ASP A 137 -5.66 12.21 -1.29
N LEU A 138 -4.57 11.46 -1.47
CA LEU A 138 -3.25 12.00 -1.78
C LEU A 138 -3.26 12.84 -3.07
N MET A 139 -3.95 12.35 -4.09
CA MET A 139 -4.03 13.02 -5.39
C MET A 139 -4.99 14.20 -5.35
N ARG A 140 -6.10 14.09 -4.60
CA ARG A 140 -7.08 15.19 -4.43
C ARG A 140 -6.47 16.38 -3.70
N LEU A 141 -5.67 16.13 -2.65
CA LEU A 141 -5.12 17.20 -1.81
C LEU A 141 -3.93 17.93 -2.45
N PHE A 142 -3.08 17.23 -3.19
CA PHE A 142 -1.77 17.78 -3.59
C PHE A 142 -1.41 17.59 -5.07
N GLY A 143 -2.18 16.84 -5.83
CA GLY A 143 -1.79 16.44 -7.19
C GLY A 143 -2.70 16.94 -8.31
N SER A 144 -3.94 17.37 -8.01
CA SER A 144 -5.00 17.45 -9.00
C SER A 144 -4.75 18.43 -10.15
N GLU A 145 -4.31 19.67 -9.89
CA GLU A 145 -4.24 20.69 -10.96
C GLU A 145 -3.11 20.46 -11.97
N LYS A 146 -1.91 20.11 -11.49
CA LYS A 146 -0.76 19.87 -12.37
C LYS A 146 -0.89 18.54 -13.13
N LEU A 147 -1.41 17.51 -12.46
CA LEU A 147 -1.63 16.21 -13.08
C LEU A 147 -2.77 16.24 -14.08
N MET A 148 -3.88 16.91 -13.78
CA MET A 148 -4.97 17.13 -14.74
C MET A 148 -4.48 17.87 -16.00
N GLY A 149 -3.54 18.81 -15.85
CA GLY A 149 -2.89 19.47 -16.98
C GLY A 149 -2.06 18.50 -17.84
N ILE A 150 -1.31 17.59 -17.22
CA ILE A 150 -0.52 16.56 -17.90
C ILE A 150 -1.44 15.56 -18.62
N PHE A 151 -2.52 15.08 -17.96
CA PHE A 151 -3.48 14.15 -18.57
C PHE A 151 -4.20 14.78 -19.76
N LYS A 152 -4.64 16.03 -19.64
CA LYS A 152 -5.23 16.77 -20.77
C LYS A 152 -4.26 16.95 -21.95
N SER A 153 -2.99 17.18 -21.66
CA SER A 153 -1.97 17.35 -22.71
C SER A 153 -1.57 16.03 -23.39
N LEU A 154 -1.69 14.91 -22.70
CA LEU A 154 -1.37 13.57 -23.23
C LEU A 154 -2.54 12.95 -24.00
N GLY A 155 -3.75 13.55 -23.96
CA GLY A 155 -4.93 13.06 -24.68
C GLY A 155 -5.37 11.64 -24.28
N VAL A 156 -5.09 11.23 -23.04
CA VAL A 156 -5.34 9.87 -22.57
C VAL A 156 -6.82 9.68 -22.26
N PRO A 157 -7.47 8.60 -22.76
CA PRO A 157 -8.84 8.25 -22.40
C PRO A 157 -8.98 7.98 -20.91
N GLU A 158 -10.13 8.34 -20.31
CA GLU A 158 -10.40 8.24 -18.87
C GLU A 158 -10.27 6.82 -18.27
N ASN A 159 -10.14 5.77 -19.08
CA ASN A 159 -10.12 4.36 -18.66
C ASN A 159 -8.81 3.63 -18.97
N GLU A 160 -7.77 4.30 -19.44
CA GLU A 160 -6.48 3.66 -19.72
C GLU A 160 -5.49 3.76 -18.57
N GLN A 161 -4.74 2.69 -18.37
CA GLN A 161 -3.61 2.65 -17.44
C GLN A 161 -2.43 3.44 -18.01
N ILE A 162 -1.92 4.38 -17.22
CA ILE A 162 -0.77 5.20 -17.64
C ILE A 162 0.45 4.81 -16.81
N GLU A 163 1.44 4.26 -17.49
CA GLU A 163 2.77 4.03 -16.92
C GLU A 163 3.73 5.11 -17.45
N HIS A 164 3.94 6.18 -16.69
CA HIS A 164 4.87 7.22 -17.10
C HIS A 164 5.74 7.71 -15.93
N LYS A 165 7.06 7.84 -16.18
CA LYS A 165 8.04 8.32 -15.18
C LYS A 165 7.68 9.69 -14.59
N MET A 166 7.08 10.58 -15.40
CA MET A 166 6.64 11.89 -14.92
C MET A 166 5.54 11.79 -13.86
N LEU A 167 4.65 10.80 -13.97
CA LEU A 167 3.59 10.55 -13.00
C LEU A 167 4.18 10.12 -11.66
N SER A 168 5.13 9.18 -11.68
CA SER A 168 5.84 8.74 -10.46
C SER A 168 6.52 9.90 -9.74
N SER A 169 7.20 10.79 -10.50
CA SER A 169 7.85 11.98 -9.92
C SER A 169 6.85 12.98 -9.33
N ALA A 170 5.69 13.15 -9.96
CA ALA A 170 4.65 14.04 -9.46
C ALA A 170 4.04 13.51 -8.15
N ILE A 171 3.82 12.19 -8.07
CA ILE A 171 3.33 11.52 -6.85
C ILE A 171 4.35 11.64 -5.71
N GLU A 172 5.64 11.39 -5.98
CA GLU A 172 6.69 11.55 -4.98
C GLU A 172 6.77 12.98 -4.42
N LYS A 173 6.63 13.98 -5.29
CA LYS A 173 6.56 15.39 -4.86
C LYS A 173 5.32 15.68 -4.01
N ALA A 174 4.18 15.10 -4.34
CA ALA A 174 2.96 15.23 -3.55
C ALA A 174 3.15 14.62 -2.16
N GLN A 175 3.69 13.39 -2.07
CA GLN A 175 4.01 12.74 -0.80
C GLN A 175 5.00 13.58 0.04
N GLN A 176 6.07 14.08 -0.58
CA GLN A 176 7.06 14.91 0.10
C GLN A 176 6.43 16.18 0.69
N LYS A 177 5.48 16.80 -0.02
CA LYS A 177 4.77 17.99 0.47
C LYS A 177 3.92 17.68 1.70
N ILE A 178 3.22 16.54 1.71
CA ILE A 178 2.46 16.07 2.87
C ILE A 178 3.39 15.77 4.05
N GLU A 179 4.47 15.03 3.80
CA GLU A 179 5.46 14.70 4.83
C GLU A 179 6.04 15.94 5.48
N THR A 180 6.37 16.97 4.69
CA THR A 180 6.88 18.26 5.19
C THR A 180 5.82 18.97 6.04
N ASN A 181 4.58 19.00 5.60
CA ASN A 181 3.49 19.61 6.37
C ASN A 181 3.25 18.89 7.69
N ASN A 182 3.17 17.56 7.66
CA ASN A 182 2.99 16.72 8.86
C ASN A 182 4.19 16.79 9.80
N TYR A 183 5.40 16.98 9.28
CA TYR A 183 6.59 17.24 10.08
C TYR A 183 6.47 18.57 10.84
N GLY A 184 6.07 19.65 10.16
CA GLY A 184 5.88 20.95 10.79
C GLY A 184 4.83 20.94 11.90
N ILE A 185 3.73 20.21 11.69
CA ILE A 185 2.69 20.04 12.74
C ILE A 185 3.28 19.31 13.95
N ARG A 186 4.02 18.22 13.74
CA ARG A 186 4.66 17.46 14.83
C ARG A 186 5.73 18.25 15.55
N GLU A 187 6.54 19.03 14.84
CA GLU A 187 7.54 19.91 15.42
C GLU A 187 6.89 20.95 16.35
N ASN A 188 5.80 21.56 15.92
CA ASN A 188 5.05 22.50 16.76
C ASN A 188 4.48 21.83 18.01
N LEU A 189 3.93 20.61 17.90
CA LEU A 189 3.44 19.86 19.06
C LEU A 189 4.56 19.58 20.07
N LEU A 190 5.75 19.18 19.59
CA LEU A 190 6.91 18.94 20.46
C LEU A 190 7.35 20.22 21.19
N LYS A 191 7.32 21.38 20.53
CA LYS A 191 7.63 22.65 21.17
C LYS A 191 6.66 23.00 22.29
N TYR A 192 5.36 22.68 22.13
CA TYR A 192 4.39 22.85 23.23
C TYR A 192 4.61 21.85 24.38
N ASP A 193 4.96 20.61 24.06
CA ASP A 193 5.27 19.61 25.09
C ASP A 193 6.54 19.94 25.88
N GLU A 194 7.54 20.52 25.23
CA GLU A 194 8.78 21.01 25.88
C GLU A 194 8.47 22.06 26.94
N VAL A 195 7.65 23.07 26.61
CA VAL A 195 7.21 24.09 27.58
C VAL A 195 6.47 23.47 28.76
N ASN A 196 5.60 22.50 28.51
CA ASN A 196 4.88 21.80 29.59
C ASN A 196 5.84 20.99 30.47
N ASN A 197 6.86 20.37 29.91
CA ASN A 197 7.87 19.62 30.65
C ASN A 197 8.73 20.53 31.54
N GLU A 198 9.18 21.67 31.01
CA GLU A 198 9.90 22.69 31.80
C GLU A 198 9.05 23.19 32.97
N GLN A 199 7.76 23.43 32.77
CA GLN A 199 6.86 23.83 33.86
C GLN A 199 6.72 22.73 34.92
N ARG A 200 6.65 21.45 34.51
CA ARG A 200 6.60 20.31 35.45
C ARG A 200 7.88 20.21 36.28
N GLU A 201 9.05 20.36 35.65
CA GLU A 201 10.33 20.32 36.36
C GLU A 201 10.40 21.41 37.43
N VAL A 202 9.98 22.64 37.09
CA VAL A 202 9.92 23.75 38.07
C VAL A 202 8.95 23.44 39.23
N CYS A 203 7.77 22.85 38.95
CA CYS A 203 6.79 22.49 39.99
C CYS A 203 7.24 21.31 40.85
N LEU A 204 8.08 20.40 40.34
CA LEU A 204 8.59 19.26 41.10
C LEU A 204 9.80 19.60 41.98
N LEU A 205 10.42 20.77 41.77
CA LEU A 205 11.55 21.25 42.56
C LEU A 205 11.12 22.04 43.78
N TYR A 206 9.83 22.27 43.97
CA TYR A 206 9.20 22.85 45.17
C TYR A 206 8.34 21.81 45.89
#